data_9a12ca600f1bf9e935a496f3e3e60275
#
_entry.id   9a12ca600f1bf9e935a496f3e3e60275
#
_cell.length_a   1.000
_cell.length_b   1.000
_cell.length_c   1.000
_cell.angle_alpha   90.00
_cell.angle_beta   90.00
_cell.angle_gamma   90.00
#
_symmetry.space_group_name_H-M   'P 1'
#
loop_
_entity.id
_entity.type
_entity.pdbx_description
1 polymer ?
#
loop_
_entity_poly.entity_id
_entity_poly.type
_entity_poly.pdbx_seq_one_letter_code
_entity_poly.pdbx_strand_id
1 'polypeptide(L)'
;MSKNKQIKTAQTSHKTRAVLHKITPTRLVSWFLLALGLIALAFSIIYASSILAFIGLGLTFWGALTFYIASEKYVKQALLDYTITPSLTDLNQILTELKYQGKATYLPPKYFKNPETSKIYIPKNVDMSLPTPEEIQQQEDKIFLKKPEAALITPPGFSLSKLFEKTLGTSFTKVNLEHLQQNLPKLFVEDLEIAENIEIQTKPSIAAKKLTDSVSLIHSKNDIIHVKIANSIYTGTCKEAGTLPHIRGAIGCPVCSAIACAIAKATGKPVIIEKEQTSEDGRNIDIEYRILEEPNIHEY
;
A
#
# COMPACT_ATOMS: atom_id res chain seq x y z
N MET A 1 -60.85 21.82 -18.40
CA MET A 1 -61.12 20.58 -17.62
C MET A 1 -59.76 20.00 -17.17
N SER A 2 -59.46 20.25 -15.93
CA SER A 2 -58.20 19.90 -15.25
C SER A 2 -58.25 18.44 -14.82
N LYS A 3 -57.22 17.66 -15.08
CA LYS A 3 -56.95 16.40 -14.40
C LYS A 3 -55.58 16.49 -13.69
N ASN A 4 -55.62 16.93 -12.47
CA ASN A 4 -54.57 16.77 -11.47
C ASN A 4 -54.36 15.30 -11.20
N LYS A 5 -53.20 14.76 -11.60
CA LYS A 5 -52.76 13.42 -11.24
C LYS A 5 -51.75 13.55 -10.08
N GLN A 6 -52.26 13.34 -8.88
CA GLN A 6 -51.47 13.28 -7.65
C GLN A 6 -50.42 12.18 -7.78
N ILE A 7 -49.14 12.57 -7.73
CA ILE A 7 -48.02 11.66 -7.54
C ILE A 7 -48.00 11.29 -6.07
N LYS A 8 -48.45 10.10 -5.73
CA LYS A 8 -48.27 9.50 -4.40
C LYS A 8 -46.81 9.21 -4.24
N THR A 9 -46.11 9.98 -3.41
CA THR A 9 -44.82 9.70 -2.85
C THR A 9 -44.91 8.40 -2.03
N ALA A 10 -44.39 7.30 -2.58
CA ALA A 10 -44.18 6.11 -1.83
C ALA A 10 -42.97 6.35 -0.88
N GLN A 11 -43.26 6.61 0.36
CA GLN A 11 -42.30 6.52 1.46
C GLN A 11 -41.91 5.04 1.58
N THR A 12 -40.78 4.68 0.99
CA THR A 12 -40.12 3.41 1.25
C THR A 12 -39.53 3.50 2.66
N SER A 13 -40.26 2.93 3.59
CA SER A 13 -39.77 2.59 4.93
C SER A 13 -38.45 1.81 4.79
N HIS A 14 -37.32 2.47 5.03
CA HIS A 14 -36.05 1.80 5.28
C HIS A 14 -36.19 1.02 6.59
N LYS A 15 -36.67 -0.20 6.47
CA LYS A 15 -36.60 -1.21 7.49
C LYS A 15 -35.11 -1.49 7.70
N THR A 16 -34.55 -0.91 8.74
CA THR A 16 -33.20 -1.20 9.25
C THR A 16 -33.17 -2.70 9.51
N ARG A 17 -32.74 -3.49 8.54
CA ARG A 17 -32.34 -4.86 8.77
C ARG A 17 -31.14 -4.77 9.68
N ALA A 18 -31.37 -5.03 10.95
CA ALA A 18 -30.30 -5.41 11.87
C ALA A 18 -29.50 -6.50 11.16
N VAL A 19 -28.27 -6.18 10.78
CA VAL A 19 -27.32 -7.14 10.24
C VAL A 19 -27.07 -8.10 11.41
N LEU A 20 -27.82 -9.19 11.45
CA LEU A 20 -27.50 -10.32 12.30
C LEU A 20 -26.09 -10.71 11.92
N HIS A 21 -25.15 -10.32 12.77
CA HIS A 21 -23.75 -10.70 12.64
C HIS A 21 -23.73 -12.23 12.62
N LYS A 22 -23.53 -12.82 11.43
CA LYS A 22 -23.52 -14.26 11.23
C LYS A 22 -22.37 -14.79 12.10
N ILE A 23 -22.72 -15.24 13.31
CA ILE A 23 -21.75 -15.75 14.28
C ILE A 23 -21.09 -16.94 13.60
N THR A 24 -19.80 -16.83 13.30
CA THR A 24 -19.04 -17.93 12.71
C THR A 24 -19.06 -19.12 13.67
N PRO A 25 -19.17 -20.37 13.15
CA PRO A 25 -19.25 -21.55 14.02
C PRO A 25 -18.08 -21.63 15.03
N THR A 26 -16.92 -21.14 14.66
CA THR A 26 -15.74 -21.04 15.55
C THR A 26 -15.98 -20.13 16.77
N ARG A 27 -16.68 -19.02 16.64
CA ARG A 27 -17.04 -18.13 17.76
C ARG A 27 -18.03 -18.79 18.72
N LEU A 28 -18.99 -19.56 18.20
CA LEU A 28 -19.93 -20.32 19.04
C LEU A 28 -19.17 -21.35 19.86
N VAL A 29 -18.24 -22.09 19.28
CA VAL A 29 -17.41 -23.07 19.97
C VAL A 29 -16.55 -22.39 21.05
N SER A 30 -15.95 -21.25 20.76
CA SER A 30 -15.15 -20.49 21.75
C SER A 30 -15.98 -20.04 22.94
N TRP A 31 -17.18 -19.51 22.72
CA TRP A 31 -18.09 -19.12 23.79
C TRP A 31 -18.53 -20.31 24.63
N PHE A 32 -18.82 -21.46 24.00
CA PHE A 32 -19.20 -22.69 24.67
C PHE A 32 -18.07 -23.22 25.57
N LEU A 33 -16.82 -23.24 25.05
CA LEU A 33 -15.65 -23.66 25.84
C LEU A 33 -15.39 -22.75 27.03
N LEU A 34 -15.50 -21.42 26.84
CA LEU A 34 -15.34 -20.44 27.92
C LEU A 34 -16.40 -20.64 29.01
N ALA A 35 -17.67 -20.78 28.63
CA ALA A 35 -18.75 -20.98 29.57
C ALA A 35 -18.58 -22.31 30.36
N LEU A 36 -18.25 -23.40 29.67
CA LEU A 36 -18.02 -24.70 30.29
C LEU A 36 -16.83 -24.67 31.24
N GLY A 37 -15.74 -23.98 30.86
CA GLY A 37 -14.56 -23.82 31.70
C GLY A 37 -14.84 -23.01 32.98
N LEU A 38 -15.61 -21.91 32.87
CA LEU A 38 -16.02 -21.12 34.04
C LEU A 38 -16.92 -21.90 34.98
N ILE A 39 -17.86 -22.69 34.44
CA ILE A 39 -18.72 -23.57 35.24
C ILE A 39 -17.87 -24.62 36.00
N ALA A 40 -16.92 -25.26 35.31
CA ALA A 40 -16.02 -26.24 35.94
C ALA A 40 -15.18 -25.62 37.06
N LEU A 41 -14.68 -24.38 36.88
CA LEU A 41 -13.97 -23.64 37.93
C LEU A 41 -14.86 -23.33 39.13
N ALA A 42 -16.11 -22.92 38.90
CA ALA A 42 -17.06 -22.69 40.00
C ALA A 42 -17.35 -23.96 40.81
N PHE A 43 -17.58 -25.09 40.14
CA PHE A 43 -17.77 -26.38 40.80
C PHE A 43 -16.49 -26.86 41.52
N SER A 44 -15.30 -26.55 41.01
CA SER A 44 -14.04 -26.86 41.67
C SER A 44 -13.93 -26.22 43.06
N ILE A 45 -14.41 -24.97 43.19
CA ILE A 45 -14.44 -24.28 44.50
C ILE A 45 -15.43 -24.94 45.46
N ILE A 46 -16.62 -25.28 44.95
CA ILE A 46 -17.68 -25.90 45.79
C ILE A 46 -17.26 -27.29 46.30
N TYR A 47 -16.67 -28.11 45.44
CA TYR A 47 -16.26 -29.49 45.77
C TYR A 47 -14.80 -29.60 46.22
N ALA A 48 -14.08 -28.49 46.39
CA ALA A 48 -12.64 -28.43 46.73
C ALA A 48 -11.79 -29.43 45.94
N SER A 49 -12.11 -29.65 44.66
CA SER A 49 -11.46 -30.64 43.80
C SER A 49 -10.40 -29.98 42.90
N SER A 50 -9.13 -30.30 43.12
CA SER A 50 -8.00 -29.81 42.31
C SER A 50 -8.06 -30.30 40.86
N ILE A 51 -8.61 -31.49 40.61
CA ILE A 51 -8.77 -32.05 39.27
C ILE A 51 -9.76 -31.22 38.47
N LEU A 52 -10.87 -30.81 39.05
CA LEU A 52 -11.88 -29.98 38.42
C LEU A 52 -11.33 -28.58 38.13
N ALA A 53 -10.48 -28.04 39.02
CA ALA A 53 -9.78 -26.76 38.78
C ALA A 53 -8.90 -26.82 37.53
N PHE A 54 -8.13 -27.90 37.39
CA PHE A 54 -7.22 -28.08 36.28
C PHE A 54 -7.95 -28.19 34.91
N ILE A 55 -9.05 -28.98 34.91
CA ILE A 55 -9.91 -29.11 33.72
C ILE A 55 -10.56 -27.76 33.37
N GLY A 56 -11.09 -27.04 34.38
CA GLY A 56 -11.73 -25.73 34.16
C GLY A 56 -10.74 -24.69 33.63
N LEU A 57 -9.50 -24.65 34.13
CA LEU A 57 -8.45 -23.76 33.66
C LEU A 57 -8.06 -24.10 32.21
N GLY A 58 -7.91 -25.38 31.89
CA GLY A 58 -7.60 -25.81 30.51
C GLY A 58 -8.68 -25.41 29.52
N LEU A 59 -9.96 -25.63 29.87
CA LEU A 59 -11.08 -25.26 28.99
C LEU A 59 -11.22 -23.75 28.82
N THR A 60 -11.02 -22.94 29.86
CA THR A 60 -11.04 -21.47 29.74
C THR A 60 -9.88 -20.96 28.92
N PHE A 61 -8.68 -21.51 29.06
CA PHE A 61 -7.52 -21.17 28.27
C PHE A 61 -7.75 -21.45 26.76
N TRP A 62 -8.21 -22.67 26.45
CA TRP A 62 -8.52 -23.02 25.06
C TRP A 62 -9.69 -22.20 24.48
N GLY A 63 -10.69 -21.90 25.30
CA GLY A 63 -11.82 -21.05 24.94
C GLY A 63 -11.35 -19.61 24.61
N ALA A 64 -10.48 -19.03 25.43
CA ALA A 64 -9.91 -17.71 25.20
C ALA A 64 -9.01 -17.69 23.97
N LEU A 65 -8.16 -18.69 23.79
CA LEU A 65 -7.26 -18.80 22.65
C LEU A 65 -8.04 -18.92 21.32
N THR A 66 -9.04 -19.82 21.27
CA THR A 66 -9.89 -19.97 20.07
C THR A 66 -10.74 -18.74 19.81
N PHE A 67 -11.18 -18.01 20.84
CA PHE A 67 -11.88 -16.74 20.69
C PHE A 67 -10.98 -15.67 20.07
N TYR A 68 -9.74 -15.56 20.53
CA TYR A 68 -8.75 -14.63 19.97
C TYR A 68 -8.46 -14.92 18.51
N ILE A 69 -8.15 -16.17 18.15
CA ILE A 69 -7.87 -16.58 16.76
C ILE A 69 -9.11 -16.38 15.86
N ALA A 70 -10.33 -16.66 16.36
CA ALA A 70 -11.57 -16.52 15.60
C ALA A 70 -11.97 -15.05 15.36
N SER A 71 -11.37 -14.08 16.04
CA SER A 71 -11.65 -12.66 15.84
C SER A 71 -10.94 -12.08 14.61
N GLU A 72 -9.84 -12.68 14.20
CA GLU A 72 -9.07 -12.24 13.02
C GLU A 72 -9.77 -12.62 11.71
N LYS A 73 -9.95 -11.61 10.84
CA LYS A 73 -10.51 -11.83 9.49
C LYS A 73 -9.37 -12.06 8.52
N TYR A 74 -8.95 -13.29 8.37
CA TYR A 74 -7.97 -13.65 7.35
C TYR A 74 -8.59 -13.59 5.95
N VAL A 75 -8.02 -12.78 5.09
CA VAL A 75 -8.33 -12.77 3.65
C VAL A 75 -7.42 -13.78 2.97
N LYS A 76 -7.99 -14.70 2.21
CA LYS A 76 -7.16 -15.64 1.43
C LYS A 76 -6.34 -14.86 0.42
N GLN A 77 -5.03 -15.10 0.37
CA GLN A 77 -4.09 -14.47 -0.56
C GLN A 77 -4.59 -14.52 -2.01
N ALA A 78 -5.13 -15.65 -2.45
CA ALA A 78 -5.69 -15.79 -3.80
C ALA A 78 -6.77 -14.74 -4.13
N LEU A 79 -7.56 -14.26 -3.14
CA LEU A 79 -8.55 -13.21 -3.39
C LEU A 79 -7.89 -11.87 -3.71
N LEU A 80 -6.75 -11.55 -3.11
CA LEU A 80 -5.99 -10.34 -3.42
C LEU A 80 -5.49 -10.41 -4.87
N ASP A 81 -4.89 -11.53 -5.27
CA ASP A 81 -4.35 -11.72 -6.61
C ASP A 81 -5.46 -11.60 -7.67
N TYR A 82 -6.58 -12.32 -7.51
CA TYR A 82 -7.69 -12.27 -8.46
C TYR A 82 -8.39 -10.92 -8.57
N THR A 83 -8.34 -10.08 -7.54
CA THR A 83 -8.98 -8.76 -7.56
C THR A 83 -8.07 -7.66 -8.11
N ILE A 84 -6.75 -7.78 -7.94
CA ILE A 84 -5.79 -6.73 -8.30
C ILE A 84 -5.25 -6.93 -9.73
N THR A 85 -4.94 -8.17 -10.10
CA THR A 85 -4.31 -8.50 -11.39
C THR A 85 -5.06 -7.95 -12.61
N PRO A 86 -6.40 -8.07 -12.74
CA PRO A 86 -7.12 -7.54 -13.89
C PRO A 86 -6.92 -6.02 -14.06
N SER A 87 -6.94 -5.26 -12.96
CA SER A 87 -6.76 -3.81 -13.00
C SER A 87 -5.36 -3.40 -13.46
N LEU A 88 -4.33 -4.17 -13.11
CA LEU A 88 -2.96 -3.92 -13.59
C LEU A 88 -2.83 -4.26 -15.07
N THR A 89 -3.48 -5.33 -15.52
CA THR A 89 -3.51 -5.75 -16.93
C THR A 89 -4.18 -4.68 -17.79
N ASP A 90 -5.37 -4.19 -17.37
CA ASP A 90 -6.09 -3.13 -18.08
C ASP A 90 -5.27 -1.85 -18.13
N LEU A 91 -4.61 -1.46 -17.01
CA LEU A 91 -3.72 -0.30 -16.99
C LEU A 91 -2.57 -0.45 -17.96
N ASN A 92 -1.90 -1.61 -17.99
CA ASN A 92 -0.83 -1.89 -18.92
C ASN A 92 -1.32 -1.82 -20.38
N GLN A 93 -2.49 -2.36 -20.69
CA GLN A 93 -3.09 -2.31 -22.01
C GLN A 93 -3.38 -0.86 -22.43
N ILE A 94 -4.00 -0.06 -21.59
CA ILE A 94 -4.30 1.36 -21.86
C ILE A 94 -3.01 2.13 -22.17
N LEU A 95 -1.95 1.96 -21.38
CA LEU A 95 -0.68 2.63 -21.60
C LEU A 95 -0.01 2.19 -22.92
N THR A 96 -0.13 0.89 -23.25
CA THR A 96 0.38 0.33 -24.52
C THR A 96 -0.35 0.90 -25.73
N GLU A 97 -1.69 0.88 -25.72
CA GLU A 97 -2.52 1.39 -26.83
C GLU A 97 -2.33 2.89 -27.04
N LEU A 98 -2.17 3.67 -25.98
CA LEU A 98 -1.92 5.10 -26.03
C LEU A 98 -0.45 5.45 -26.26
N LYS A 99 0.44 4.44 -26.37
CA LYS A 99 1.88 4.58 -26.66
C LYS A 99 2.64 5.45 -25.66
N TYR A 100 2.35 5.28 -24.37
CA TYR A 100 3.12 5.90 -23.29
C TYR A 100 4.47 5.18 -23.14
N GLN A 101 5.58 5.92 -23.18
CA GLN A 101 6.94 5.35 -23.13
C GLN A 101 7.79 5.92 -21.99
N GLY A 102 7.33 6.99 -21.36
CA GLY A 102 8.08 7.64 -20.28
C GLY A 102 8.03 6.85 -18.98
N LYS A 103 9.03 7.06 -18.14
CA LYS A 103 9.07 6.47 -16.79
C LYS A 103 8.02 7.11 -15.88
N ALA A 104 7.30 6.27 -15.15
CA ALA A 104 6.33 6.71 -14.17
C ALA A 104 7.02 7.41 -12.99
N THR A 105 6.61 8.62 -12.68
CA THR A 105 7.14 9.42 -11.57
C THR A 105 6.08 9.59 -10.48
N TYR A 106 6.37 9.16 -9.27
CA TYR A 106 5.55 9.34 -8.10
C TYR A 106 5.67 10.76 -7.60
N LEU A 107 4.58 11.50 -7.63
CA LEU A 107 4.57 12.92 -7.26
C LEU A 107 4.32 13.11 -5.77
N PRO A 108 5.10 13.96 -5.09
CA PRO A 108 4.87 14.31 -3.69
C PRO A 108 3.61 15.18 -3.52
N PRO A 109 3.06 15.29 -2.29
CA PRO A 109 1.81 16.00 -2.01
C PRO A 109 1.75 17.45 -2.47
N LYS A 110 2.88 18.16 -2.53
CA LYS A 110 2.95 19.56 -2.98
C LYS A 110 2.50 19.79 -4.43
N TYR A 111 2.45 18.72 -5.25
CA TYR A 111 1.93 18.77 -6.61
C TYR A 111 0.40 18.78 -6.67
N PHE A 112 -0.30 18.68 -5.55
CA PHE A 112 -1.75 18.58 -5.48
C PHE A 112 -2.34 19.59 -4.52
N LYS A 113 -3.56 20.06 -4.78
CA LYS A 113 -4.31 20.92 -3.86
C LYS A 113 -4.68 20.20 -2.56
N ASN A 114 -4.99 18.89 -2.69
CA ASN A 114 -5.26 18.06 -1.53
C ASN A 114 -4.00 17.23 -1.19
N PRO A 115 -3.35 17.45 -0.03
CA PRO A 115 -2.14 16.75 0.40
C PRO A 115 -2.35 15.25 0.64
N GLU A 116 -3.60 14.79 0.77
CA GLU A 116 -3.95 13.37 0.86
C GLU A 116 -3.91 12.65 -0.50
N THR A 117 -3.81 13.39 -1.59
CA THR A 117 -3.75 12.84 -2.95
C THR A 117 -2.33 12.32 -3.23
N SER A 118 -2.25 11.22 -3.95
CA SER A 118 -1.00 10.74 -4.53
C SER A 118 -1.30 10.27 -5.95
N LYS A 119 -0.52 10.74 -6.90
CA LYS A 119 -0.63 10.34 -8.30
C LYS A 119 0.74 10.07 -8.91
N ILE A 120 0.72 9.27 -9.96
CA ILE A 120 1.87 9.00 -10.80
C ILE A 120 1.73 9.82 -12.08
N TYR A 121 2.77 10.54 -12.43
CA TYR A 121 2.92 11.21 -13.70
C TYR A 121 3.66 10.29 -14.68
N ILE A 122 3.04 9.98 -15.81
CA ILE A 122 3.63 9.14 -16.87
C ILE A 122 3.68 9.98 -18.14
N PRO A 123 4.84 10.48 -18.54
CA PRO A 123 4.97 11.24 -19.77
C PRO A 123 4.81 10.33 -20.98
N LYS A 124 4.26 10.85 -22.08
CA LYS A 124 4.11 10.11 -23.32
C LYS A 124 5.45 9.77 -23.95
N ASN A 125 6.38 10.71 -23.94
CA ASN A 125 7.72 10.54 -24.47
C ASN A 125 8.77 10.50 -23.36
N VAL A 126 9.87 9.78 -23.60
CA VAL A 126 10.95 9.57 -22.62
C VAL A 126 11.66 10.88 -22.24
N ASP A 127 11.78 11.82 -23.19
CA ASP A 127 12.55 13.06 -23.04
C ASP A 127 11.74 14.22 -22.42
N MET A 128 10.51 13.98 -21.97
CA MET A 128 9.69 15.02 -21.35
C MET A 128 10.15 15.32 -19.94
N SER A 129 10.42 16.60 -19.68
CA SER A 129 10.72 17.11 -18.34
C SER A 129 9.50 16.97 -17.40
N LEU A 130 9.79 16.87 -16.11
CA LEU A 130 8.75 16.88 -15.09
C LEU A 130 8.09 18.26 -15.04
N PRO A 131 6.75 18.37 -15.10
CA PRO A 131 6.05 19.65 -15.01
C PRO A 131 6.17 20.24 -13.59
N THR A 132 5.92 21.55 -13.50
CA THR A 132 5.90 22.23 -12.20
C THR A 132 4.68 21.83 -11.38
N PRO A 133 4.72 22.02 -10.03
CA PRO A 133 3.56 21.75 -9.20
C PRO A 133 2.29 22.51 -9.64
N GLU A 134 2.44 23.78 -10.07
CA GLU A 134 1.35 24.63 -10.50
C GLU A 134 0.66 24.09 -11.77
N GLU A 135 1.43 23.58 -12.72
CA GLU A 135 0.91 22.98 -13.93
C GLU A 135 0.10 21.71 -13.68
N ILE A 136 0.54 20.91 -12.72
CA ILE A 136 -0.20 19.70 -12.30
C ILE A 136 -1.46 20.07 -11.53
N GLN A 137 -1.41 21.03 -10.59
CA GLN A 137 -2.56 21.47 -9.80
C GLN A 137 -3.71 22.02 -10.66
N GLN A 138 -3.41 22.64 -11.81
CA GLN A 138 -4.42 23.13 -12.76
C GLN A 138 -5.17 22.01 -13.46
N GLN A 139 -4.59 20.82 -13.53
CA GLN A 139 -5.11 19.69 -14.30
C GLN A 139 -5.25 18.40 -13.46
N GLU A 140 -5.17 18.49 -12.14
CA GLU A 140 -5.14 17.31 -11.25
C GLU A 140 -6.38 16.42 -11.34
N ASP A 141 -7.52 16.95 -11.79
CA ASP A 141 -8.77 16.22 -11.99
C ASP A 141 -8.78 15.37 -13.27
N LYS A 142 -7.80 15.59 -14.17
CA LYS A 142 -7.71 14.86 -15.44
C LYS A 142 -6.80 13.63 -15.30
N ILE A 143 -7.17 12.57 -16.00
CA ILE A 143 -6.30 11.39 -16.15
C ILE A 143 -5.30 11.60 -17.27
N PHE A 144 -5.76 12.14 -18.41
CA PHE A 144 -4.91 12.41 -19.57
C PHE A 144 -4.71 13.92 -19.72
N LEU A 145 -3.45 14.34 -19.64
CA LEU A 145 -3.03 15.71 -19.83
C LEU A 145 -2.75 15.97 -21.32
N LYS A 146 -3.11 17.14 -21.81
CA LYS A 146 -2.83 17.52 -23.21
C LYS A 146 -1.53 18.29 -23.37
N LYS A 147 -1.16 19.05 -22.35
CA LYS A 147 0.08 19.85 -22.32
C LYS A 147 0.62 19.88 -20.89
N PRO A 148 1.75 19.20 -20.63
CA PRO A 148 2.44 18.22 -21.46
C PRO A 148 1.59 16.98 -21.72
N GLU A 149 1.81 16.25 -22.83
CA GLU A 149 1.11 14.97 -23.07
C GLU A 149 1.58 13.92 -22.07
N ALA A 150 0.74 13.64 -21.10
CA ALA A 150 1.05 12.69 -20.03
C ALA A 150 -0.22 12.06 -19.44
N ALA A 151 -0.06 10.95 -18.74
CA ALA A 151 -1.10 10.38 -17.90
C ALA A 151 -0.83 10.71 -16.43
N LEU A 152 -1.88 11.07 -15.70
CA LEU A 152 -1.87 11.36 -14.27
C LEU A 152 -2.82 10.39 -13.56
N ILE A 153 -2.31 9.25 -13.13
CA ILE A 153 -3.10 8.14 -12.59
C ILE A 153 -2.86 7.94 -11.09
N THR A 154 -3.85 7.34 -10.42
CA THR A 154 -3.68 6.93 -9.02
C THR A 154 -2.79 5.69 -8.95
N PRO A 155 -1.74 5.68 -8.10
CA PRO A 155 -0.85 4.55 -7.94
C PRO A 155 -1.58 3.27 -7.47
N PRO A 156 -1.22 2.08 -7.96
CA PRO A 156 -1.80 0.83 -7.48
C PRO A 156 -1.63 0.62 -5.97
N GLY A 157 -0.52 1.12 -5.41
CA GLY A 157 -0.21 1.03 -3.98
C GLY A 157 -0.77 2.17 -3.12
N PHE A 158 -1.55 3.10 -3.67
CA PHE A 158 -2.01 4.27 -2.93
C PHE A 158 -2.82 3.93 -1.67
N SER A 159 -3.79 3.02 -1.80
CA SER A 159 -4.60 2.58 -0.65
C SER A 159 -3.78 1.83 0.40
N LEU A 160 -2.80 1.06 -0.04
CA LEU A 160 -1.86 0.35 0.84
C LEU A 160 -0.94 1.34 1.56
N SER A 161 -0.44 2.37 0.89
CA SER A 161 0.33 3.46 1.52
C SER A 161 -0.48 4.21 2.59
N LYS A 162 -1.78 4.43 2.36
CA LYS A 162 -2.67 5.01 3.39
C LYS A 162 -2.88 4.07 4.58
N LEU A 163 -2.95 2.76 4.33
CA LEU A 163 -3.00 1.77 5.41
C LEU A 163 -1.72 1.83 6.25
N PHE A 164 -0.55 1.99 5.63
CA PHE A 164 0.71 2.17 6.34
C PHE A 164 0.68 3.38 7.28
N GLU A 165 0.24 4.55 6.78
CA GLU A 165 0.09 5.76 7.61
C GLU A 165 -0.89 5.55 8.77
N LYS A 166 -2.01 4.88 8.51
CA LYS A 166 -3.01 4.57 9.55
C LYS A 166 -2.47 3.64 10.63
N THR A 167 -1.73 2.61 10.26
CA THR A 167 -1.16 1.63 11.20
C THR A 167 -0.04 2.26 12.03
N LEU A 168 0.83 3.08 11.42
CA LEU A 168 1.88 3.82 12.12
C LEU A 168 1.33 4.99 12.95
N GLY A 169 0.07 5.38 12.78
CA GLY A 169 -0.54 6.52 13.47
C GLY A 169 0.04 7.88 13.09
N THR A 170 0.78 7.97 11.97
CA THR A 170 1.42 9.20 11.50
C THR A 170 1.37 9.32 9.98
N SER A 171 1.28 10.56 9.48
CA SER A 171 1.38 10.79 8.04
C SER A 171 2.84 10.87 7.60
N PHE A 172 3.14 10.26 6.45
CA PHE A 172 4.49 10.30 5.87
C PHE A 172 4.96 11.71 5.50
N THR A 173 4.06 12.68 5.35
CA THR A 173 4.44 14.09 5.16
C THR A 173 5.06 14.74 6.39
N LYS A 174 4.91 14.13 7.56
CA LYS A 174 5.43 14.64 8.84
C LYS A 174 6.69 13.93 9.31
N VAL A 175 7.16 12.93 8.57
CA VAL A 175 8.33 12.12 8.90
C VAL A 175 9.38 12.26 7.81
N ASN A 176 10.63 11.98 8.15
CA ASN A 176 11.73 11.95 7.19
C ASN A 176 12.00 10.52 6.69
N LEU A 177 12.90 10.41 5.73
CA LEU A 177 13.28 9.10 5.14
C LEU A 177 13.88 8.15 6.19
N GLU A 178 14.65 8.67 7.14
CA GLU A 178 15.26 7.87 8.21
C GLU A 178 14.21 7.22 9.11
N HIS A 179 13.19 7.98 9.50
CA HIS A 179 12.05 7.44 10.26
C HIS A 179 11.32 6.33 9.48
N LEU A 180 11.16 6.52 8.17
CA LEU A 180 10.54 5.52 7.30
C LEU A 180 11.38 4.23 7.25
N GLN A 181 12.70 4.35 7.12
CA GLN A 181 13.62 3.21 7.14
C GLN A 181 13.58 2.41 8.45
N GLN A 182 13.44 3.11 9.58
CA GLN A 182 13.40 2.47 10.89
C GLN A 182 12.06 1.77 11.18
N ASN A 183 10.94 2.29 10.67
CA ASN A 183 9.62 1.81 11.03
C ASN A 183 8.97 0.90 9.98
N LEU A 184 9.34 0.98 8.70
CA LEU A 184 8.80 0.09 7.67
C LEU A 184 9.08 -1.38 7.95
N PRO A 185 10.26 -1.82 8.43
CA PRO A 185 10.50 -3.23 8.75
C PRO A 185 9.51 -3.77 9.77
N LYS A 186 9.28 -3.05 10.87
CA LYS A 186 8.31 -3.43 11.87
C LYS A 186 6.89 -3.49 11.31
N LEU A 187 6.50 -2.45 10.56
CA LEU A 187 5.19 -2.37 9.92
C LEU A 187 4.91 -3.56 8.99
N PHE A 188 5.90 -3.95 8.18
CA PHE A 188 5.74 -5.03 7.20
C PHE A 188 5.72 -6.41 7.83
N VAL A 189 6.54 -6.63 8.86
CA VAL A 189 6.75 -7.94 9.47
C VAL A 189 5.78 -8.19 10.62
N GLU A 190 5.65 -7.20 11.53
CA GLU A 190 4.90 -7.40 12.78
C GLU A 190 3.46 -6.88 12.70
N ASP A 191 3.26 -5.66 12.15
CA ASP A 191 1.95 -5.01 12.24
C ASP A 191 0.98 -5.45 11.13
N LEU A 192 1.47 -5.65 9.91
CA LEU A 192 0.66 -5.98 8.73
C LEU A 192 0.94 -7.37 8.17
N GLU A 193 1.99 -8.05 8.63
CA GLU A 193 2.38 -9.39 8.18
C GLU A 193 2.42 -9.53 6.64
N ILE A 194 2.93 -8.48 5.95
CA ILE A 194 3.00 -8.43 4.48
C ILE A 194 4.18 -9.25 3.94
N ALA A 195 5.26 -9.34 4.72
CA ALA A 195 6.48 -10.03 4.36
C ALA A 195 7.17 -10.59 5.60
N GLU A 196 8.01 -11.60 5.43
CA GLU A 196 8.82 -12.14 6.53
C GLU A 196 10.02 -11.26 6.86
N ASN A 197 10.55 -10.54 5.87
CA ASN A 197 11.64 -9.60 6.07
C ASN A 197 11.57 -8.46 5.03
N ILE A 198 12.00 -7.27 5.44
CA ILE A 198 12.24 -6.13 4.55
C ILE A 198 13.52 -5.41 4.98
N GLU A 199 14.40 -5.15 4.03
CA GLU A 199 15.63 -4.39 4.21
C GLU A 199 15.58 -3.12 3.37
N ILE A 200 15.93 -1.99 3.97
CA ILE A 200 15.94 -0.68 3.31
C ILE A 200 17.32 -0.05 3.49
N GLN A 201 18.01 0.20 2.40
CA GLN A 201 19.35 0.79 2.39
C GLN A 201 19.38 2.02 1.50
N THR A 202 19.88 3.13 2.00
CA THR A 202 20.15 4.33 1.19
C THR A 202 21.61 4.32 0.76
N LYS A 203 21.85 4.40 -0.53
CA LYS A 203 23.18 4.58 -1.09
C LYS A 203 23.27 6.00 -1.69
N PRO A 204 24.17 6.84 -1.19
CA PRO A 204 24.43 8.11 -1.87
C PRO A 204 24.97 7.83 -3.27
N SER A 205 24.38 8.45 -4.28
CA SER A 205 24.87 8.34 -5.66
C SER A 205 26.18 9.12 -5.77
N ILE A 206 27.30 8.42 -5.70
CA ILE A 206 28.63 9.01 -5.97
C ILE A 206 28.84 8.96 -7.49
N ALA A 207 28.41 9.99 -8.20
CA ALA A 207 28.89 10.22 -9.55
C ALA A 207 30.31 10.77 -9.49
N ALA A 208 31.31 9.88 -9.44
CA ALA A 208 32.72 10.26 -9.59
C ALA A 208 32.96 10.68 -11.05
N LYS A 209 32.83 11.98 -11.36
CA LYS A 209 33.30 12.55 -12.61
C LYS A 209 34.78 12.91 -12.42
N LYS A 210 35.67 12.04 -12.92
CA LYS A 210 37.11 12.27 -13.00
C LYS A 210 37.35 13.35 -14.08
N LEU A 211 37.47 14.60 -13.66
CA LEU A 211 38.08 15.64 -14.49
C LEU A 211 39.39 16.05 -13.81
N THR A 212 40.48 15.98 -14.62
CA THR A 212 41.84 16.46 -14.38
C THR A 212 42.01 17.48 -13.25
N ASP A 213 42.82 17.08 -12.24
CA ASP A 213 43.55 17.89 -11.28
C ASP A 213 42.83 18.74 -10.21
N SER A 214 41.54 18.59 -10.03
CA SER A 214 40.90 19.05 -8.79
C SER A 214 39.67 18.16 -8.48
N VAL A 215 39.74 17.40 -7.39
CA VAL A 215 38.64 16.58 -6.88
C VAL A 215 37.62 17.50 -6.23
N SER A 216 36.75 18.10 -7.00
CA SER A 216 35.49 18.63 -6.52
C SER A 216 34.49 17.48 -6.49
N LEU A 217 34.18 16.96 -5.30
CA LEU A 217 33.07 16.06 -5.06
C LEU A 217 31.76 16.80 -5.37
N ILE A 218 31.36 16.76 -6.65
CA ILE A 218 29.99 17.15 -7.00
C ILE A 218 29.12 16.02 -6.47
N HIS A 219 28.51 16.25 -5.31
CA HIS A 219 27.42 15.44 -4.83
C HIS A 219 26.29 15.52 -5.87
N SER A 220 26.28 14.57 -6.78
CA SER A 220 25.06 14.31 -7.55
C SER A 220 24.06 13.74 -6.56
N LYS A 221 23.12 14.58 -6.16
CA LYS A 221 22.23 14.44 -5.02
C LYS A 221 21.05 13.52 -5.28
N ASN A 222 21.16 12.59 -6.22
CA ASN A 222 20.13 11.59 -6.52
C ASN A 222 20.34 10.40 -5.58
N ASP A 223 19.74 10.45 -4.41
CA ASP A 223 19.79 9.34 -3.46
C ASP A 223 19.04 8.13 -4.05
N ILE A 224 19.72 6.99 -4.07
CA ILE A 224 19.14 5.71 -4.47
C ILE A 224 18.80 4.92 -3.21
N ILE A 225 17.55 4.49 -3.13
CA ILE A 225 17.05 3.66 -2.03
C ILE A 225 16.86 2.25 -2.55
N HIS A 226 17.60 1.30 -1.97
CA HIS A 226 17.42 -0.12 -2.22
C HIS A 226 16.47 -0.72 -1.18
N VAL A 227 15.48 -1.46 -1.65
CA VAL A 227 14.53 -2.19 -0.80
C VAL A 227 14.50 -3.65 -1.24
N LYS A 228 14.74 -4.55 -0.29
CA LYS A 228 14.60 -5.98 -0.48
C LYS A 228 13.48 -6.49 0.39
N ILE A 229 12.55 -7.22 -0.21
CA ILE A 229 11.40 -7.83 0.47
C ILE A 229 11.50 -9.33 0.30
N ALA A 230 11.45 -10.08 1.39
CA ALA A 230 11.49 -11.53 1.39
C ALA A 230 10.15 -12.13 1.83
N ASN A 231 9.71 -13.15 1.12
CA ASN A 231 8.46 -13.89 1.37
C ASN A 231 7.23 -12.99 1.50
N SER A 232 7.02 -12.14 0.46
CA SER A 232 5.83 -11.28 0.38
C SER A 232 4.55 -12.10 0.20
N ILE A 233 3.45 -11.70 0.88
CA ILE A 233 2.12 -12.29 0.66
C ILE A 233 1.51 -11.92 -0.70
N TYR A 234 2.05 -10.91 -1.40
CA TYR A 234 1.59 -10.48 -2.74
C TYR A 234 2.25 -11.23 -3.88
N THR A 235 2.62 -12.50 -3.66
CA THR A 235 3.40 -13.33 -4.60
C THR A 235 2.78 -13.38 -6.00
N GLY A 236 1.49 -13.69 -6.12
CA GLY A 236 0.79 -13.78 -7.40
C GLY A 236 0.75 -12.43 -8.12
N THR A 237 0.32 -11.40 -7.42
CA THR A 237 0.22 -10.03 -7.97
C THR A 237 1.59 -9.49 -8.39
N CYS A 238 2.65 -9.70 -7.60
CA CYS A 238 4.00 -9.20 -7.93
C CYS A 238 4.62 -9.98 -9.09
N LYS A 239 4.37 -11.29 -9.18
CA LYS A 239 4.78 -12.11 -10.31
C LYS A 239 4.12 -11.63 -11.60
N GLU A 240 2.80 -11.43 -11.59
CA GLU A 240 2.04 -10.97 -12.75
C GLU A 240 2.47 -9.55 -13.17
N ALA A 241 2.60 -8.62 -12.23
CA ALA A 241 3.11 -7.27 -12.48
C ALA A 241 4.49 -7.30 -13.17
N GLY A 242 5.34 -8.25 -12.80
CA GLY A 242 6.65 -8.47 -13.42
C GLY A 242 6.61 -8.90 -14.88
N THR A 243 5.47 -9.38 -15.40
CA THR A 243 5.28 -9.74 -16.82
C THR A 243 4.77 -8.60 -17.68
N LEU A 244 4.23 -7.53 -17.08
CA LEU A 244 3.60 -6.40 -17.74
C LEU A 244 4.60 -5.27 -18.01
N PRO A 245 4.93 -4.92 -19.28
CA PRO A 245 6.03 -4.00 -19.62
C PRO A 245 5.91 -2.61 -18.99
N HIS A 246 4.70 -2.01 -18.95
CA HIS A 246 4.49 -0.67 -18.37
C HIS A 246 4.32 -0.70 -16.84
N ILE A 247 4.13 -1.87 -16.25
CA ILE A 247 4.04 -2.03 -14.80
C ILE A 247 5.43 -2.33 -14.24
N ARG A 248 6.12 -3.32 -14.83
CA ARG A 248 7.45 -3.71 -14.40
C ARG A 248 8.45 -2.57 -14.52
N GLY A 249 9.11 -2.23 -13.42
CA GLY A 249 10.19 -1.24 -13.40
C GLY A 249 9.76 0.20 -13.73
N ALA A 250 8.45 0.48 -13.80
CA ALA A 250 7.92 1.83 -14.00
C ALA A 250 6.91 2.17 -12.91
N ILE A 251 5.77 1.50 -12.89
CA ILE A 251 4.70 1.71 -11.89
C ILE A 251 4.91 0.79 -10.68
N GLY A 252 5.42 -0.43 -10.91
CA GLY A 252 5.59 -1.45 -9.88
C GLY A 252 4.30 -2.16 -9.47
N CYS A 253 4.46 -3.27 -8.76
CA CYS A 253 3.34 -3.96 -8.10
C CYS A 253 2.77 -3.10 -6.96
N PRO A 254 1.60 -3.42 -6.39
CA PRO A 254 0.99 -2.62 -5.32
C PRO A 254 1.90 -2.36 -4.12
N VAL A 255 2.71 -3.33 -3.72
CA VAL A 255 3.65 -3.17 -2.60
C VAL A 255 4.78 -2.21 -2.97
N CYS A 256 5.41 -2.40 -4.14
CA CYS A 256 6.46 -1.52 -4.65
C CYS A 256 5.94 -0.08 -4.82
N SER A 257 4.73 0.04 -5.38
CA SER A 257 4.03 1.31 -5.56
C SER A 257 3.70 2.00 -4.22
N ALA A 258 3.31 1.25 -3.18
CA ALA A 258 3.03 1.80 -1.85
C ALA A 258 4.28 2.38 -1.19
N ILE A 259 5.42 1.68 -1.31
CA ILE A 259 6.71 2.16 -0.81
C ILE A 259 7.15 3.41 -1.57
N ALA A 260 7.01 3.45 -2.91
CA ALA A 260 7.30 4.64 -3.70
C ALA A 260 6.46 5.86 -3.26
N CYS A 261 5.15 5.66 -2.99
CA CYS A 261 4.29 6.70 -2.44
C CYS A 261 4.78 7.18 -1.07
N ALA A 262 5.18 6.27 -0.19
CA ALA A 262 5.69 6.60 1.14
C ALA A 262 6.99 7.41 1.05
N ILE A 263 7.92 6.99 0.19
CA ILE A 263 9.19 7.72 -0.04
C ILE A 263 8.91 9.12 -0.61
N ALA A 264 8.05 9.25 -1.63
CA ALA A 264 7.71 10.54 -2.23
C ALA A 264 7.08 11.49 -1.21
N LYS A 265 6.19 10.99 -0.35
CA LYS A 265 5.60 11.78 0.74
C LYS A 265 6.62 12.19 1.80
N ALA A 266 7.48 11.27 2.25
CA ALA A 266 8.45 11.51 3.32
C ALA A 266 9.59 12.44 2.88
N THR A 267 10.01 12.34 1.63
CA THR A 267 11.08 13.20 1.09
C THR A 267 10.58 14.53 0.55
N GLY A 268 9.27 14.63 0.23
CA GLY A 268 8.70 15.78 -0.46
C GLY A 268 9.24 15.96 -1.88
N LYS A 269 9.88 14.93 -2.46
CA LYS A 269 10.49 14.94 -3.78
C LYS A 269 9.86 13.89 -4.70
N PRO A 270 9.88 14.10 -6.04
CA PRO A 270 9.45 13.09 -6.99
C PRO A 270 10.34 11.84 -6.93
N VAL A 271 9.72 10.67 -7.09
CA VAL A 271 10.39 9.35 -6.99
C VAL A 271 10.08 8.52 -8.21
N ILE A 272 11.07 7.82 -8.73
CA ILE A 272 10.90 6.82 -9.79
C ILE A 272 11.37 5.45 -9.31
N ILE A 273 10.75 4.40 -9.83
CA ILE A 273 11.29 3.04 -9.73
C ILE A 273 12.35 2.90 -10.82
N GLU A 274 13.62 2.82 -10.40
CA GLU A 274 14.73 2.68 -11.34
C GLU A 274 14.85 1.26 -11.85
N LYS A 275 14.74 0.30 -10.94
CA LYS A 275 14.86 -1.11 -11.21
C LYS A 275 13.95 -1.91 -10.28
N GLU A 276 13.33 -2.95 -10.81
CA GLU A 276 12.54 -3.92 -10.06
C GLU A 276 12.88 -5.32 -10.56
N GLN A 277 13.20 -6.21 -9.63
CA GLN A 277 13.45 -7.62 -9.90
C GLN A 277 12.61 -8.43 -8.93
N THR A 278 11.77 -9.29 -9.47
CA THR A 278 10.95 -10.24 -8.71
C THR A 278 11.45 -11.64 -9.01
N SER A 279 11.59 -12.47 -7.98
CA SER A 279 11.94 -13.89 -8.15
C SER A 279 10.86 -14.62 -8.97
N GLU A 280 11.20 -15.75 -9.57
CA GLU A 280 10.31 -16.55 -10.41
C GLU A 280 9.05 -17.01 -9.67
N ASP A 281 9.15 -17.24 -8.37
CA ASP A 281 8.05 -17.60 -7.49
C ASP A 281 7.25 -16.38 -6.96
N GLY A 282 7.69 -15.15 -7.26
CA GLY A 282 7.06 -13.91 -6.82
C GLY A 282 7.28 -13.53 -5.36
N ARG A 283 8.05 -14.32 -4.60
CA ARG A 283 8.20 -14.14 -3.15
C ARG A 283 9.20 -13.07 -2.77
N ASN A 284 10.32 -13.00 -3.52
CA ASN A 284 11.40 -12.06 -3.21
C ASN A 284 11.38 -10.93 -4.24
N ILE A 285 11.46 -9.71 -3.75
CA ILE A 285 11.42 -8.51 -4.57
C ILE A 285 12.61 -7.63 -4.21
N ASP A 286 13.39 -7.23 -5.21
CA ASP A 286 14.53 -6.32 -5.08
C ASP A 286 14.23 -5.06 -5.91
N ILE A 287 14.22 -3.88 -5.27
CA ILE A 287 13.76 -2.65 -5.89
C ILE A 287 14.76 -1.53 -5.62
N GLU A 288 15.02 -0.73 -6.65
CA GLU A 288 15.79 0.50 -6.55
C GLU A 288 14.87 1.69 -6.85
N TYR A 289 14.73 2.59 -5.90
CA TYR A 289 14.04 3.86 -6.04
C TYR A 289 15.06 4.97 -6.18
N ARG A 290 14.82 5.89 -7.13
CA ARG A 290 15.60 7.11 -7.29
C ARG A 290 14.75 8.31 -6.91
N ILE A 291 15.28 9.14 -6.02
CA ILE A 291 14.71 10.44 -5.68
C ILE A 291 15.20 11.45 -6.72
N LEU A 292 14.27 12.13 -7.37
CA LEU A 292 14.60 13.15 -8.36
C LEU A 292 14.74 14.52 -7.70
N GLU A 293 15.63 15.34 -8.25
CA GLU A 293 15.64 16.77 -7.95
C GLU A 293 14.54 17.49 -8.73
N GLU A 294 14.03 18.54 -8.13
CA GLU A 294 13.06 19.38 -8.83
C GLU A 294 13.75 20.22 -9.89
N PRO A 295 13.05 20.48 -11.01
CA PRO A 295 13.57 21.44 -11.97
C PRO A 295 13.74 22.79 -11.27
N ASN A 296 14.97 23.33 -11.29
CA ASN A 296 15.27 24.64 -10.74
C ASN A 296 14.44 25.71 -11.46
N ILE A 297 13.55 26.39 -10.74
CA ILE A 297 12.72 27.50 -11.26
C ILE A 297 13.57 28.78 -11.50
N HIS A 298 14.89 28.74 -11.32
CA HIS A 298 15.76 29.92 -11.31
C HIS A 298 16.71 30.06 -12.52
N GLU A 299 16.40 29.44 -13.66
CA GLU A 299 17.14 29.75 -14.92
C GLU A 299 16.19 30.15 -16.04
N TYR A 300 15.55 31.33 -15.89
CA TYR A 300 15.08 32.14 -17.02
C TYR A 300 15.15 33.62 -16.66
#